data_ce327df750e152551b2f124a6d87588d
#
_entry.id   ce327df750e152551b2f124a6d87588d
#
_cell.length_a   1.000
_cell.length_b   1.000
_cell.length_c   1.000
_cell.angle_alpha   90.00
_cell.angle_beta   90.00
_cell.angle_gamma   90.00
#
_symmetry.space_group_name_H-M   'P 1'
#
loop_
_entity.id
_entity.type
_entity.pdbx_description
1 polymer ?
#
loop_
_entity_poly.entity_id
_entity_poly.type
_entity_poly.pdbx_seq_one_letter_code
_entity_poly.pdbx_strand_id
1 'polypeptide(L)'
;MKILNKFASAFCVLSLFISISACVKAEEEDVGFWKSEDCKNVSEAAGFFLYTSGELLKTADKERKAGSEEKSEKSYSAALFFSELSANSAKNFEVFCN
;
A
#
# COMPACT_ATOMS: atom_id res chain seq x y z
N MET A 1 -36.84 -7.44 19.08
CA MET A 1 -36.59 -6.20 19.84
C MET A 1 -35.13 -5.85 19.91
N LYS A 2 -34.34 -6.74 20.44
CA LYS A 2 -32.91 -6.47 20.53
C LYS A 2 -32.24 -6.32 19.20
N ILE A 3 -32.77 -7.03 18.22
CA ILE A 3 -32.24 -6.96 16.86
C ILE A 3 -32.43 -5.55 16.31
N LEU A 4 -33.56 -4.96 16.61
CA LEU A 4 -33.85 -3.61 16.17
C LEU A 4 -32.85 -2.63 16.75
N ASN A 5 -32.48 -2.86 18.00
CA ASN A 5 -31.49 -2.00 18.65
C ASN A 5 -30.16 -2.10 17.94
N LYS A 6 -29.84 -3.29 17.49
CA LYS A 6 -28.61 -3.48 16.73
C LYS A 6 -28.64 -2.74 15.42
N PHE A 7 -29.79 -2.75 14.78
CA PHE A 7 -29.94 -2.01 13.54
C PHE A 7 -29.81 -0.52 13.79
N ALA A 8 -30.35 -0.05 14.89
CA ALA A 8 -30.21 1.33 15.23
C ALA A 8 -28.73 1.69 15.40
N SER A 9 -27.99 0.80 16.01
CA SER A 9 -26.56 0.99 16.16
C SER A 9 -25.87 1.05 14.80
N ALA A 10 -26.34 0.20 13.88
CA ALA A 10 -25.77 0.20 12.55
C ALA A 10 -26.01 1.54 11.87
N PHE A 11 -27.16 2.12 12.09
CA PHE A 11 -27.43 3.43 11.51
C PHE A 11 -26.53 4.49 12.11
N CYS A 12 -26.25 4.37 13.37
CA CYS A 12 -25.31 5.29 14.00
C CYS A 12 -23.94 5.17 13.36
N VAL A 13 -23.54 3.94 13.04
CA VAL A 13 -22.28 3.73 12.37
C VAL A 13 -22.29 4.39 11.00
N LEU A 14 -23.41 4.29 10.30
CA LEU A 14 -23.53 4.97 9.01
C LEU A 14 -23.40 6.46 9.18
N SER A 15 -23.94 6.99 10.25
CA SER A 15 -23.79 8.41 10.54
C SER A 15 -22.34 8.77 10.71
N LEU A 16 -21.58 7.89 11.35
CA LEU A 16 -20.15 8.10 11.46
C LEU A 16 -19.48 8.12 10.11
N PHE A 17 -19.91 7.27 9.21
CA PHE A 17 -19.37 7.30 7.87
C PHE A 17 -19.61 8.65 7.21
N ILE A 18 -20.78 9.20 7.42
CA ILE A 18 -21.06 10.53 6.87
C ILE A 18 -20.11 11.55 7.47
N SER A 19 -19.80 11.41 8.74
CA SER A 19 -18.84 12.31 9.38
C SER A 19 -17.46 12.15 8.75
N ILE A 20 -17.07 10.91 8.46
CA ILE A 20 -15.82 10.65 7.80
C ILE A 20 -15.82 11.28 6.41
N SER A 21 -16.95 11.22 5.74
CA SER A 21 -17.09 11.85 4.44
C SER A 21 -16.85 13.34 4.54
N ALA A 22 -17.26 13.95 5.63
CA ALA A 22 -17.00 15.36 5.83
C ALA A 22 -15.51 15.63 5.94
N CYS A 23 -14.77 14.73 6.59
CA CYS A 23 -13.32 14.86 6.65
C CYS A 23 -12.70 14.70 5.27
N VAL A 24 -13.18 13.74 4.52
CA VAL A 24 -12.72 13.54 3.16
C VAL A 24 -13.00 14.80 2.33
N LYS A 25 -14.13 15.41 2.58
CA LYS A 25 -14.49 16.62 1.88
C LYS A 25 -13.48 17.73 2.15
N ALA A 26 -12.98 17.80 3.36
CA ALA A 26 -11.93 18.78 3.67
C ALA A 26 -10.68 18.50 2.86
N GLU A 27 -10.43 17.23 2.57
CA GLU A 27 -9.28 16.85 1.76
C GLU A 27 -9.52 17.10 0.27
N GLU A 28 -10.76 17.23 -0.13
CA GLU A 28 -11.06 17.47 -1.54
C GLU A 28 -10.46 18.75 -2.04
N GLU A 29 -10.14 19.66 -1.15
CA GLU A 29 -9.47 20.89 -1.54
C GLU A 29 -8.10 20.61 -2.11
N ASP A 30 -7.54 19.45 -1.78
CA ASP A 30 -6.23 19.01 -2.24
C ASP A 30 -6.34 17.89 -3.25
N VAL A 31 -7.50 17.74 -3.88
CA VAL A 31 -7.71 16.69 -4.87
C VAL A 31 -6.64 16.77 -5.94
N GLY A 32 -5.99 15.67 -6.19
CA GLY A 32 -4.94 15.59 -7.20
C GLY A 32 -3.55 15.76 -6.64
N PHE A 33 -3.44 16.24 -5.39
CA PHE A 33 -2.12 16.44 -4.80
C PHE A 33 -2.14 16.04 -3.33
N TRP A 34 -1.20 15.22 -2.96
CA TRP A 34 -1.04 14.80 -1.58
C TRP A 34 -0.20 15.82 -0.83
N LYS A 35 -0.32 15.79 0.49
CA LYS A 35 0.51 16.63 1.35
C LYS A 35 1.96 16.22 1.22
N SER A 36 2.84 17.18 1.42
CA SER A 36 4.27 16.96 1.31
C SER A 36 4.75 15.79 2.17
N GLU A 37 4.20 15.67 3.37
CA GLU A 37 4.58 14.58 4.28
C GLU A 37 4.17 13.22 3.72
N ASP A 38 2.98 13.13 3.17
CA ASP A 38 2.51 11.88 2.58
C ASP A 38 3.32 11.53 1.35
N CYS A 39 3.70 12.52 0.57
CA CYS A 39 4.54 12.30 -0.60
C CYS A 39 5.91 11.77 -0.20
N LYS A 40 6.47 12.28 0.89
CA LYS A 40 7.73 11.77 1.39
C LYS A 40 7.59 10.31 1.78
N ASN A 41 6.50 9.97 2.48
CA ASN A 41 6.26 8.60 2.91
C ASN A 41 6.13 7.66 1.73
N VAL A 42 5.45 8.08 0.68
CA VAL A 42 5.30 7.26 -0.53
C VAL A 42 6.64 7.08 -1.22
N SER A 43 7.42 8.13 -1.29
CA SER A 43 8.75 8.05 -1.89
C SER A 43 9.64 7.07 -1.13
N GLU A 44 9.62 7.16 0.19
CA GLU A 44 10.41 6.27 1.03
C GLU A 44 9.95 4.83 0.89
N ALA A 45 8.64 4.63 0.80
CA ALA A 45 8.08 3.29 0.62
C ALA A 45 8.51 2.70 -0.72
N ALA A 46 8.48 3.50 -1.77
CA ALA A 46 8.91 3.03 -3.08
C ALA A 46 10.37 2.56 -3.04
N GLY A 47 11.22 3.34 -2.39
CA GLY A 47 12.61 2.98 -2.23
C GLY A 47 12.80 1.72 -1.41
N PHE A 48 12.04 1.58 -0.34
CA PHE A 48 12.11 0.40 0.50
C PHE A 48 11.68 -0.85 -0.25
N PHE A 49 10.60 -0.76 -1.02
CA PHE A 49 10.14 -1.89 -1.82
C PHE A 49 11.20 -2.31 -2.84
N LEU A 50 11.86 -1.35 -3.46
CA LEU A 50 12.89 -1.66 -4.44
C LEU A 50 14.09 -2.31 -3.77
N TYR A 51 14.50 -1.80 -2.62
CA TYR A 51 15.58 -2.39 -1.85
C TYR A 51 15.25 -3.84 -1.48
N THR A 52 14.04 -4.06 -0.96
CA THR A 52 13.59 -5.40 -0.57
C THR A 52 13.58 -6.34 -1.77
N SER A 53 13.12 -5.85 -2.92
CA SER A 53 13.14 -6.64 -4.14
C SER A 53 14.56 -7.09 -4.48
N GLY A 54 15.52 -6.17 -4.39
CA GLY A 54 16.92 -6.49 -4.66
C GLY A 54 17.47 -7.54 -3.72
N GLU A 55 17.14 -7.44 -2.44
CA GLU A 55 17.61 -8.42 -1.46
C GLU A 55 17.00 -9.79 -1.72
N LEU A 56 15.74 -9.83 -2.13
CA LEU A 56 15.09 -11.09 -2.45
C LEU A 56 15.70 -11.74 -3.70
N LEU A 57 16.14 -10.94 -4.66
CA LEU A 57 16.83 -11.48 -5.84
C LEU A 57 18.14 -12.13 -5.43
N LYS A 58 18.87 -11.53 -4.52
CA LYS A 58 20.11 -12.13 -4.01
C LYS A 58 19.82 -13.45 -3.31
N THR A 59 18.76 -13.48 -2.51
CA THR A 59 18.35 -14.68 -1.82
C THR A 59 17.97 -15.77 -2.79
N ALA A 60 17.21 -15.42 -3.82
CA ALA A 60 16.80 -16.38 -4.85
C ALA A 60 18.03 -16.99 -5.54
N ASP A 61 19.02 -16.17 -5.83
CA ASP A 61 20.23 -16.64 -6.48
C ASP A 61 20.99 -17.61 -5.60
N LYS A 62 21.10 -17.29 -4.30
CA LYS A 62 21.75 -18.19 -3.34
C LYS A 62 21.02 -19.53 -3.24
N GLU A 63 19.70 -19.46 -3.17
CA GLU A 63 18.88 -20.66 -3.07
C GLU A 63 19.01 -21.54 -4.29
N ARG A 64 19.04 -20.92 -5.45
CA ARG A 64 19.21 -21.66 -6.70
C ARG A 64 20.57 -22.35 -6.73
N LYS A 65 21.63 -21.64 -6.36
CA LYS A 65 22.96 -22.20 -6.31
C LYS A 65 23.09 -23.33 -5.30
N ALA A 66 22.29 -23.28 -4.26
CA ALA A 66 22.27 -24.34 -3.25
C ALA A 66 21.38 -25.50 -3.66
N GLY A 67 20.75 -25.45 -4.82
CA GLY A 67 19.90 -26.52 -5.30
C GLY A 67 18.48 -26.46 -4.80
N SER A 68 18.09 -25.36 -4.17
CA SER A 68 16.74 -25.19 -3.61
C SER A 68 15.86 -24.43 -4.63
N GLU A 69 15.52 -25.09 -5.70
CA GLU A 69 14.77 -24.47 -6.79
C GLU A 69 13.43 -23.91 -6.33
N GLU A 70 12.70 -24.65 -5.52
CA GLU A 70 11.38 -24.22 -5.08
C GLU A 70 11.48 -22.95 -4.23
N LYS A 71 12.45 -22.90 -3.33
CA LYS A 71 12.64 -21.70 -2.51
C LYS A 71 13.07 -20.52 -3.38
N SER A 72 13.93 -20.80 -4.34
CA SER A 72 14.41 -19.77 -5.25
C SER A 72 13.24 -19.15 -6.02
N GLU A 73 12.33 -19.97 -6.51
CA GLU A 73 11.17 -19.47 -7.24
C GLU A 73 10.28 -18.60 -6.36
N LYS A 74 10.09 -18.99 -5.11
CA LYS A 74 9.30 -18.19 -4.18
C LYS A 74 9.95 -16.85 -3.90
N SER A 75 11.26 -16.85 -3.68
CA SER A 75 11.98 -15.60 -3.44
C SER A 75 11.95 -14.71 -4.67
N TYR A 76 12.06 -15.29 -5.84
CA TYR A 76 12.01 -14.56 -7.09
C TYR A 76 10.64 -13.93 -7.30
N SER A 77 9.57 -14.70 -7.04
CA SER A 77 8.21 -14.18 -7.15
C SER A 77 7.97 -13.05 -6.18
N ALA A 78 8.48 -13.17 -4.95
CA ALA A 78 8.35 -12.11 -3.97
C ALA A 78 9.12 -10.87 -4.42
N ALA A 79 10.28 -11.06 -5.05
CA ALA A 79 11.07 -9.94 -5.57
C ALA A 79 10.28 -9.18 -6.63
N LEU A 80 9.62 -9.90 -7.53
CA LEU A 80 8.80 -9.28 -8.56
C LEU A 80 7.64 -8.51 -7.94
N PHE A 81 7.00 -9.08 -6.93
CA PHE A 81 5.91 -8.43 -6.24
C PHE A 81 6.36 -7.08 -5.66
N PHE A 82 7.48 -7.06 -4.96
CA PHE A 82 7.98 -5.82 -4.36
C PHE A 82 8.46 -4.84 -5.42
N SER A 83 8.98 -5.34 -6.52
CA SER A 83 9.36 -4.48 -7.64
C SER A 83 8.14 -3.77 -8.22
N GLU A 84 7.03 -4.48 -8.36
CA GLU A 84 5.80 -3.88 -8.84
C GLU A 84 5.24 -2.88 -7.85
N LEU A 85 5.30 -3.19 -6.55
CA LEU A 85 4.86 -2.24 -5.54
C LEU A 85 5.69 -0.96 -5.61
N SER A 86 6.98 -1.10 -5.82
CA SER A 86 7.85 0.06 -5.93
C SER A 86 7.47 0.90 -7.15
N ALA A 87 7.30 0.26 -8.28
CA ALA A 87 6.95 0.98 -9.51
C ALA A 87 5.60 1.68 -9.38
N ASN A 88 4.62 0.99 -8.80
CA ASN A 88 3.30 1.59 -8.61
C ASN A 88 3.35 2.75 -7.63
N SER A 89 4.13 2.64 -6.58
CA SER A 89 4.29 3.72 -5.62
C SER A 89 4.96 4.93 -6.27
N ALA A 90 5.97 4.68 -7.08
CA ALA A 90 6.66 5.77 -7.79
C ALA A 90 5.72 6.46 -8.77
N LYS A 91 4.88 5.70 -9.44
CA LYS A 91 3.92 6.26 -10.36
C LYS A 91 2.88 7.10 -9.64
N ASN A 92 2.40 6.61 -8.51
CA ASN A 92 1.47 7.37 -7.69
C ASN A 92 2.11 8.66 -7.20
N PHE A 93 3.36 8.60 -6.79
CA PHE A 93 4.09 9.79 -6.40
C PHE A 93 4.11 10.81 -7.53
N GLU A 94 4.39 10.35 -8.74
CA GLU A 94 4.46 11.20 -9.89
C GLU A 94 3.13 11.90 -10.16
N VAL A 95 2.03 11.17 -10.00
CA VAL A 95 0.70 11.69 -10.28
C VAL A 95 0.22 12.64 -9.19
N PHE A 96 0.46 12.30 -7.92
CA PHE A 96 -0.16 13.00 -6.80
C PHE A 96 0.79 13.93 -6.05
N CYS A 97 2.07 13.91 -6.37
CA CYS A 97 3.06 14.64 -5.60
C CYS A 97 3.83 15.69 -6.40
N ASN A 98 3.40 15.91 -7.62
CA ASN A 98 3.98 17.00 -8.42
C ASN A 98 3.14 18.30 -8.29
#